data_2538cb6436626d587aafc59aee7fb03c
#
_entry.id   2538cb6436626d587aafc59aee7fb03c
#
_cell.length_a   1.000
_cell.length_b   1.000
_cell.length_c   1.000
_cell.angle_alpha   90.00
_cell.angle_beta   90.00
_cell.angle_gamma   90.00
#
_symmetry.space_group_name_H-M   'P 1'
#
loop_
_entity.id
_entity.type
_entity.pdbx_description
1 polymer ?
#
loop_
_entity_poly.entity_id
_entity_poly.type
_entity_poly.pdbx_seq_one_letter_code
_entity_poly.pdbx_strand_id
1 'polypeptide(L)'
;PHFPPNAYFCTMQPSEELKNHIETEIIPRYESFDAAHGTDHVRTVIAQSLDLARHYDVDADMIYAVAAYHDTGLARGRELHHIHSGEILLADTELRRWFTAEQLAVMRDAVEDHRASSDHAPRTIYGRIVAEADRCIDPATVLRRTVQYGLSHCPALDREGHFERCLAHLRKKYAESGYLRLWIPESDNARKQEELRALIRDEARLRAAFDAVFDQETAR
;
A
#
# COMPACT_ATOMS: atom_id res chain seq x y z
N PRO A 1 -26.95 -18.76 -30.37
CA PRO A 1 -27.29 -18.96 -28.98
C PRO A 1 -26.97 -17.68 -28.19
N HIS A 2 -28.05 -17.00 -27.76
CA HIS A 2 -27.98 -15.85 -26.88
C HIS A 2 -27.58 -16.33 -25.49
N PHE A 3 -26.46 -15.92 -25.00
CA PHE A 3 -26.16 -15.97 -23.56
C PHE A 3 -26.94 -14.81 -22.91
N PRO A 4 -27.72 -15.06 -21.86
CA PRO A 4 -28.34 -13.97 -21.12
C PRO A 4 -27.24 -13.15 -20.39
N PRO A 5 -27.40 -11.84 -20.31
CA PRO A 5 -26.54 -11.02 -19.45
C PRO A 5 -27.01 -11.22 -18.00
N ASN A 6 -26.56 -12.27 -17.34
CA ASN A 6 -26.75 -12.40 -15.91
C ASN A 6 -25.45 -11.90 -15.26
N ALA A 7 -25.29 -10.57 -15.25
CA ALA A 7 -24.37 -9.91 -14.37
C ALA A 7 -24.86 -10.13 -12.93
N TYR A 8 -24.40 -11.19 -12.30
CA TYR A 8 -24.28 -11.21 -10.87
C TYR A 8 -23.23 -10.12 -10.56
N PHE A 9 -23.70 -8.92 -10.30
CA PHE A 9 -22.98 -7.99 -9.45
C PHE A 9 -22.93 -8.67 -8.08
N CYS A 10 -22.02 -9.63 -7.93
CA CYS A 10 -21.59 -10.07 -6.62
C CYS A 10 -20.99 -8.85 -5.99
N THR A 11 -21.69 -8.25 -5.05
CA THR A 11 -21.14 -7.15 -4.25
C THR A 11 -19.89 -7.74 -3.62
N MET A 12 -18.70 -7.18 -3.96
CA MET A 12 -17.42 -7.56 -3.34
C MET A 12 -17.44 -7.11 -1.87
N GLN A 13 -18.26 -7.82 -1.09
CA GLN A 13 -18.44 -7.54 0.32
C GLN A 13 -17.98 -8.75 1.12
N PRO A 14 -16.99 -8.57 1.99
CA PRO A 14 -16.57 -9.60 2.92
C PRO A 14 -17.69 -9.98 3.88
N SER A 15 -17.63 -11.20 4.41
CA SER A 15 -18.60 -11.70 5.40
C SER A 15 -18.56 -10.86 6.67
N GLU A 16 -19.72 -10.61 7.28
CA GLU A 16 -19.83 -9.76 8.47
C GLU A 16 -19.10 -10.36 9.68
N GLU A 17 -19.03 -11.69 9.79
CA GLU A 17 -18.30 -12.33 10.89
C GLU A 17 -16.79 -12.11 10.78
N LEU A 18 -16.21 -12.24 9.57
CA LEU A 18 -14.81 -11.94 9.32
C LEU A 18 -14.50 -10.45 9.53
N LYS A 19 -15.36 -9.56 9.04
CA LYS A 19 -15.22 -8.11 9.29
C LYS A 19 -15.17 -7.82 10.77
N ASN A 20 -16.10 -8.36 11.56
CA ASN A 20 -16.14 -8.13 12.99
C ASN A 20 -14.83 -8.58 13.67
N HIS A 21 -14.32 -9.76 13.34
CA HIS A 21 -13.03 -10.25 13.86
C HIS A 21 -11.89 -9.28 13.51
N ILE A 22 -11.77 -8.89 12.24
CA ILE A 22 -10.69 -8.00 11.78
C ILE A 22 -10.81 -6.61 12.41
N GLU A 23 -12.01 -6.04 12.50
CA GLU A 23 -12.23 -4.70 13.10
C GLU A 23 -11.94 -4.69 14.61
N THR A 24 -12.16 -5.80 15.32
CA THR A 24 -11.93 -5.87 16.78
C THR A 24 -10.51 -6.31 17.14
N GLU A 25 -9.88 -7.17 16.36
CA GLU A 25 -8.61 -7.81 16.74
C GLU A 25 -7.40 -7.34 15.93
N ILE A 26 -7.62 -6.91 14.68
CA ILE A 26 -6.51 -6.60 13.77
C ILE A 26 -6.34 -5.09 13.57
N ILE A 27 -7.42 -4.38 13.23
CA ILE A 27 -7.35 -2.94 12.97
C ILE A 27 -6.82 -2.14 14.17
N PRO A 28 -7.15 -2.44 15.45
CA PRO A 28 -6.60 -1.70 16.57
C PRO A 28 -5.07 -1.78 16.72
N ARG A 29 -4.42 -2.81 16.16
CA ARG A 29 -2.95 -2.94 16.20
C ARG A 29 -2.25 -1.80 15.46
N TYR A 30 -2.91 -1.22 14.47
CA TYR A 30 -2.39 -0.11 13.67
C TYR A 30 -2.34 1.22 14.41
N GLU A 31 -3.04 1.37 15.55
CA GLU A 31 -3.00 2.58 16.39
C GLU A 31 -1.60 2.85 16.98
N SER A 32 -0.78 1.81 17.10
CA SER A 32 0.59 1.92 17.62
C SER A 32 1.63 2.27 16.55
N PHE A 33 1.25 2.31 15.26
CA PHE A 33 2.17 2.58 14.15
C PHE A 33 2.28 4.07 13.84
N ASP A 34 3.27 4.43 13.03
CA ASP A 34 3.43 5.82 12.59
C ASP A 34 2.26 6.29 11.71
N ALA A 35 2.12 7.60 11.54
CA ALA A 35 1.03 8.20 10.79
C ALA A 35 0.94 7.72 9.31
N ALA A 36 2.03 7.19 8.75
CA ALA A 36 2.04 6.68 7.38
C ALA A 36 1.48 5.26 7.26
N HIS A 37 1.43 4.52 8.38
CA HIS A 37 1.03 3.11 8.45
C HIS A 37 -0.07 2.87 9.51
N GLY A 38 -0.74 3.92 9.96
CA GLY A 38 -1.80 3.85 10.97
C GLY A 38 -3.15 3.37 10.43
N THR A 39 -4.18 3.50 11.27
CA THR A 39 -5.55 3.01 11.01
C THR A 39 -6.14 3.56 9.70
N ASP A 40 -5.91 4.83 9.38
CA ASP A 40 -6.42 5.43 8.13
C ASP A 40 -5.78 4.81 6.89
N HIS A 41 -4.49 4.46 6.98
CA HIS A 41 -3.78 3.79 5.89
C HIS A 41 -4.38 2.40 5.62
N VAL A 42 -4.48 1.54 6.63
CA VAL A 42 -5.01 0.18 6.42
C VAL A 42 -6.45 0.21 5.91
N ARG A 43 -7.30 1.12 6.40
CA ARG A 43 -8.68 1.30 5.88
C ARG A 43 -8.70 1.73 4.42
N THR A 44 -7.78 2.61 4.03
CA THR A 44 -7.62 3.03 2.62
C THR A 44 -7.19 1.86 1.75
N VAL A 45 -6.20 1.06 2.19
CA VAL A 45 -5.74 -0.13 1.46
C VAL A 45 -6.85 -1.15 1.31
N ILE A 46 -7.62 -1.42 2.37
CA ILE A 46 -8.79 -2.30 2.31
C ILE A 46 -9.81 -1.82 1.26
N ALA A 47 -10.21 -0.55 1.33
CA ALA A 47 -11.21 0.00 0.42
C ALA A 47 -10.75 -0.06 -1.04
N GLN A 48 -9.50 0.31 -1.31
CA GLN A 48 -8.92 0.26 -2.66
C GLN A 48 -8.74 -1.19 -3.15
N SER A 49 -8.34 -2.12 -2.28
CA SER A 49 -8.21 -3.53 -2.64
C SER A 49 -9.54 -4.14 -3.05
N LEU A 50 -10.61 -3.86 -2.30
CA LEU A 50 -11.96 -4.34 -2.62
C LEU A 50 -12.50 -3.70 -3.91
N ASP A 51 -12.19 -2.43 -4.17
CA ASP A 51 -12.60 -1.76 -5.41
C ASP A 51 -11.89 -2.36 -6.63
N LEU A 52 -10.57 -2.54 -6.58
CA LEU A 52 -9.80 -3.19 -7.63
C LEU A 52 -10.20 -4.66 -7.84
N ALA A 53 -10.53 -5.37 -6.77
CA ALA A 53 -10.95 -6.78 -6.81
C ALA A 53 -12.21 -7.03 -7.67
N ARG A 54 -13.06 -6.00 -7.88
CA ARG A 54 -14.26 -6.11 -8.72
C ARG A 54 -13.97 -6.46 -10.18
N HIS A 55 -12.76 -6.24 -10.63
CA HIS A 55 -12.32 -6.54 -12.00
C HIS A 55 -11.83 -7.98 -12.17
N TYR A 56 -11.79 -8.78 -11.08
CA TYR A 56 -11.18 -10.10 -11.05
C TYR A 56 -12.09 -11.13 -10.37
N ASP A 57 -11.96 -12.39 -10.77
CA ASP A 57 -12.62 -13.52 -10.11
C ASP A 57 -11.78 -13.92 -8.88
N VAL A 58 -12.05 -13.28 -7.75
CA VAL A 58 -11.34 -13.46 -6.48
C VAL A 58 -12.31 -13.46 -5.30
N ASP A 59 -11.89 -14.10 -4.21
CA ASP A 59 -12.65 -14.16 -2.97
C ASP A 59 -12.50 -12.84 -2.18
N ALA A 60 -13.64 -12.19 -1.89
CA ALA A 60 -13.68 -10.91 -1.18
C ALA A 60 -13.18 -11.02 0.28
N ASP A 61 -13.45 -12.15 0.95
CA ASP A 61 -12.97 -12.41 2.31
C ASP A 61 -11.45 -12.51 2.34
N MET A 62 -10.84 -13.20 1.35
CA MET A 62 -9.39 -13.28 1.22
C MET A 62 -8.76 -11.91 0.95
N ILE A 63 -9.32 -11.11 0.01
CA ILE A 63 -8.82 -9.74 -0.28
C ILE A 63 -8.87 -8.87 0.97
N TYR A 64 -9.99 -8.89 1.68
CA TYR A 64 -10.18 -8.09 2.90
C TYR A 64 -9.16 -8.46 3.98
N ALA A 65 -9.00 -9.76 4.24
CA ALA A 65 -8.05 -10.23 5.23
C ALA A 65 -6.59 -9.92 4.83
N VAL A 66 -6.18 -10.18 3.58
CA VAL A 66 -4.82 -9.86 3.11
C VAL A 66 -4.53 -8.36 3.27
N ALA A 67 -5.46 -7.49 2.87
CA ALA A 67 -5.32 -6.05 3.02
C ALA A 67 -5.25 -5.62 4.49
N ALA A 68 -6.02 -6.26 5.37
CA ALA A 68 -6.00 -5.95 6.81
C ALA A 68 -4.71 -6.40 7.51
N TYR A 69 -4.08 -7.48 7.05
CA TYR A 69 -2.88 -8.01 7.69
C TYR A 69 -1.56 -7.48 7.10
N HIS A 70 -1.55 -6.80 5.94
CA HIS A 70 -0.35 -6.52 5.14
C HIS A 70 0.80 -5.88 5.95
N ASP A 71 0.50 -4.97 6.85
CA ASP A 71 1.48 -4.20 7.63
C ASP A 71 1.56 -4.58 9.13
N THR A 72 0.81 -5.59 9.59
CA THR A 72 0.81 -6.00 11.01
C THR A 72 2.20 -6.35 11.55
N GLY A 73 3.10 -6.80 10.69
CA GLY A 73 4.48 -7.13 11.01
C GLY A 73 5.36 -5.92 11.37
N LEU A 74 4.90 -4.69 11.15
CA LEU A 74 5.60 -3.47 11.59
C LEU A 74 5.83 -3.45 13.11
N ALA A 75 4.97 -4.12 13.88
CA ALA A 75 5.15 -4.31 15.31
C ALA A 75 6.48 -5.03 15.67
N ARG A 76 7.08 -5.77 14.74
CA ARG A 76 8.37 -6.47 14.88
C ARG A 76 9.53 -5.79 14.15
N GLY A 77 9.31 -4.58 13.61
CA GLY A 77 10.31 -3.80 12.88
C GLY A 77 10.09 -3.72 11.37
N ARG A 78 10.64 -2.67 10.77
CA ARG A 78 10.34 -2.27 9.39
C ARG A 78 11.03 -3.14 8.32
N GLU A 79 12.18 -3.72 8.61
CA GLU A 79 13.01 -4.37 7.58
C GLU A 79 12.33 -5.61 6.99
N LEU A 80 11.79 -6.47 7.84
CA LEU A 80 11.14 -7.73 7.49
C LEU A 80 9.62 -7.72 7.77
N HIS A 81 9.00 -6.53 7.87
CA HIS A 81 7.59 -6.43 8.24
C HIS A 81 6.66 -7.29 7.38
N HIS A 82 6.90 -7.37 6.08
CA HIS A 82 6.10 -8.15 5.14
C HIS A 82 6.15 -9.66 5.47
N ILE A 83 7.32 -10.20 5.83
CA ILE A 83 7.46 -11.60 6.27
C ILE A 83 6.75 -11.79 7.61
N HIS A 84 7.02 -10.90 8.57
CA HIS A 84 6.37 -10.96 9.88
C HIS A 84 4.84 -10.83 9.79
N SER A 85 4.31 -10.05 8.83
CA SER A 85 2.88 -9.95 8.58
C SER A 85 2.29 -11.29 8.11
N GLY A 86 2.98 -11.99 7.20
CA GLY A 86 2.61 -13.33 6.77
C GLY A 86 2.62 -14.35 7.91
N GLU A 87 3.63 -14.30 8.78
CA GLU A 87 3.70 -15.13 9.99
C GLU A 87 2.54 -14.84 10.96
N ILE A 88 2.21 -13.57 11.18
CA ILE A 88 1.11 -13.15 12.06
C ILE A 88 -0.22 -13.65 11.50
N LEU A 89 -0.45 -13.54 10.19
CA LEU A 89 -1.65 -14.06 9.54
C LEU A 89 -1.78 -15.58 9.75
N LEU A 90 -0.72 -16.36 9.53
CA LEU A 90 -0.75 -17.81 9.72
C LEU A 90 -0.90 -18.23 11.19
N ALA A 91 -0.43 -17.41 12.12
CA ALA A 91 -0.53 -17.66 13.55
C ALA A 91 -1.94 -17.37 14.11
N ASP A 92 -2.76 -16.61 13.37
CA ASP A 92 -4.14 -16.37 13.78
C ASP A 92 -5.01 -17.60 13.47
N THR A 93 -5.28 -18.38 14.51
CA THR A 93 -6.05 -19.63 14.41
C THR A 93 -7.53 -19.40 14.11
N GLU A 94 -8.08 -18.22 14.42
CA GLU A 94 -9.48 -17.86 14.14
C GLU A 94 -9.74 -17.81 12.62
N LEU A 95 -8.76 -17.45 11.81
CA LEU A 95 -8.89 -17.42 10.36
C LEU A 95 -9.27 -18.78 9.74
N ARG A 96 -8.98 -19.89 10.45
CA ARG A 96 -9.38 -21.25 10.03
C ARG A 96 -10.89 -21.49 10.05
N ARG A 97 -11.67 -20.57 10.62
CA ARG A 97 -13.13 -20.61 10.57
C ARG A 97 -13.67 -20.23 9.19
N TRP A 98 -12.91 -19.46 8.42
CA TRP A 98 -13.30 -18.92 7.12
C TRP A 98 -12.47 -19.48 5.97
N PHE A 99 -11.22 -19.89 6.22
CA PHE A 99 -10.26 -20.24 5.18
C PHE A 99 -9.65 -21.62 5.38
N THR A 100 -9.46 -22.33 4.25
CA THR A 100 -8.71 -23.58 4.21
C THR A 100 -7.21 -23.34 4.38
N ALA A 101 -6.43 -24.39 4.62
CA ALA A 101 -4.98 -24.29 4.73
C ALA A 101 -4.33 -23.77 3.42
N GLU A 102 -4.87 -24.17 2.28
CA GLU A 102 -4.41 -23.73 0.96
C GLU A 102 -4.71 -22.24 0.74
N GLN A 103 -5.89 -21.75 1.13
CA GLN A 103 -6.23 -20.33 1.07
C GLN A 103 -5.32 -19.52 2.00
N LEU A 104 -5.08 -19.96 3.22
CA LEU A 104 -4.16 -19.30 4.16
C LEU A 104 -2.73 -19.22 3.62
N ALA A 105 -2.25 -20.23 2.90
CA ALA A 105 -0.94 -20.19 2.25
C ALA A 105 -0.90 -19.12 1.13
N VAL A 106 -1.95 -19.04 0.30
CA VAL A 106 -2.09 -18.00 -0.74
C VAL A 106 -2.15 -16.60 -0.11
N MET A 107 -2.89 -16.44 0.99
CA MET A 107 -3.02 -15.16 1.70
C MET A 107 -1.71 -14.73 2.33
N ARG A 108 -0.96 -15.65 2.95
CA ARG A 108 0.40 -15.37 3.45
C ARG A 108 1.30 -14.85 2.31
N ASP A 109 1.33 -15.58 1.20
CA ASP A 109 2.13 -15.18 0.03
C ASP A 109 1.74 -13.78 -0.46
N ALA A 110 0.45 -13.48 -0.49
CA ALA A 110 -0.06 -12.18 -0.90
C ALA A 110 0.33 -11.06 0.09
N VAL A 111 0.30 -11.33 1.39
CA VAL A 111 0.76 -10.39 2.43
C VAL A 111 2.26 -10.13 2.30
N GLU A 112 3.08 -11.16 2.11
CA GLU A 112 4.52 -11.00 1.92
C GLU A 112 4.87 -10.19 0.65
N ASP A 113 4.08 -10.33 -0.41
CA ASP A 113 4.32 -9.75 -1.73
C ASP A 113 3.95 -8.24 -1.85
N HIS A 114 3.33 -7.63 -0.82
CA HIS A 114 2.89 -6.23 -0.92
C HIS A 114 4.05 -5.24 -1.01
N ARG A 115 5.24 -5.60 -0.51
CA ARG A 115 6.39 -4.70 -0.40
C ARG A 115 6.85 -4.16 -1.77
N ALA A 116 6.91 -2.82 -1.91
CA ALA A 116 7.28 -2.16 -3.16
C ALA A 116 8.70 -2.47 -3.64
N SER A 117 9.62 -2.77 -2.72
CA SER A 117 11.03 -3.06 -3.00
C SER A 117 11.33 -4.55 -3.06
N SER A 118 10.31 -5.41 -3.19
CA SER A 118 10.51 -6.84 -3.44
C SER A 118 11.27 -7.06 -4.75
N ASP A 119 12.13 -8.05 -4.79
CA ASP A 119 12.94 -8.44 -5.97
C ASP A 119 12.16 -9.32 -6.96
N HIS A 120 10.97 -9.75 -6.60
CA HIS A 120 10.08 -10.56 -7.43
C HIS A 120 8.68 -9.94 -7.60
N ALA A 121 7.97 -10.36 -8.64
CA ALA A 121 6.58 -10.02 -8.84
C ALA A 121 5.69 -10.74 -7.81
N PRO A 122 4.56 -10.13 -7.39
CA PRO A 122 3.61 -10.81 -6.54
C PRO A 122 3.16 -12.15 -7.14
N ARG A 123 3.23 -13.20 -6.32
CA ARG A 123 2.99 -14.61 -6.70
C ARG A 123 1.56 -14.88 -7.12
N THR A 124 0.62 -14.10 -6.56
CA THR A 124 -0.82 -14.32 -6.74
C THR A 124 -1.53 -13.05 -7.18
N ILE A 125 -2.75 -13.19 -7.73
CA ILE A 125 -3.61 -12.02 -8.02
C ILE A 125 -3.98 -11.25 -6.74
N TYR A 126 -4.14 -11.92 -5.61
CA TYR A 126 -4.39 -11.30 -4.31
C TYR A 126 -3.23 -10.39 -3.91
N GLY A 127 -1.99 -10.86 -4.05
CA GLY A 127 -0.79 -10.06 -3.79
C GLY A 127 -0.67 -8.88 -4.74
N ARG A 128 -1.01 -9.03 -6.03
CA ARG A 128 -1.00 -7.92 -7.01
C ARG A 128 -2.01 -6.84 -6.66
N ILE A 129 -3.24 -7.22 -6.30
CA ILE A 129 -4.29 -6.29 -5.93
C ILE A 129 -3.90 -5.49 -4.68
N VAL A 130 -3.47 -6.17 -3.61
CA VAL A 130 -3.12 -5.49 -2.36
C VAL A 130 -1.83 -4.68 -2.50
N ALA A 131 -0.81 -5.20 -3.20
CA ALA A 131 0.38 -4.42 -3.52
C ALA A 131 0.06 -3.16 -4.33
N GLU A 132 -0.87 -3.23 -5.28
CA GLU A 132 -1.32 -2.06 -6.06
C GLU A 132 -2.07 -1.06 -5.18
N ALA A 133 -2.99 -1.53 -4.34
CA ALA A 133 -3.78 -0.70 -3.42
C ALA A 133 -2.90 0.02 -2.39
N ASP A 134 -1.82 -0.63 -1.92
CA ASP A 134 -0.85 -0.02 -1.01
C ASP A 134 0.02 1.08 -1.66
N ARG A 135 -0.02 1.26 -2.98
CA ARG A 135 0.75 2.30 -3.68
C ARG A 135 0.12 3.67 -3.50
N CYS A 136 0.63 4.46 -2.57
CA CYS A 136 0.30 5.89 -2.49
C CYS A 136 1.19 6.67 -3.48
N ILE A 137 0.65 7.02 -4.66
CA ILE A 137 1.40 7.69 -5.74
C ILE A 137 0.90 9.12 -5.99
N ASP A 138 -0.10 9.61 -5.24
CA ASP A 138 -0.51 11.01 -5.34
C ASP A 138 0.70 11.95 -5.17
N PRO A 139 1.05 12.79 -6.19
CA PRO A 139 2.30 13.56 -6.19
C PRO A 139 2.46 14.48 -4.98
N ALA A 140 1.37 15.12 -4.54
CA ALA A 140 1.41 16.03 -3.40
C ALA A 140 1.66 15.26 -2.09
N THR A 141 1.00 14.12 -1.91
CA THR A 141 1.18 13.25 -0.74
C THR A 141 2.58 12.64 -0.70
N VAL A 142 3.08 12.15 -1.84
CA VAL A 142 4.43 11.59 -1.96
C VAL A 142 5.48 12.64 -1.58
N LEU A 143 5.37 13.85 -2.13
CA LEU A 143 6.30 14.92 -1.86
C LEU A 143 6.28 15.30 -0.37
N ARG A 144 5.09 15.50 0.21
CA ARG A 144 4.93 15.84 1.64
C ARG A 144 5.54 14.78 2.55
N ARG A 145 5.21 13.50 2.35
CA ARG A 145 5.78 12.38 3.14
C ARG A 145 7.29 12.31 3.00
N THR A 146 7.83 12.58 1.81
CA THR A 146 9.28 12.58 1.58
C THR A 146 9.96 13.72 2.33
N VAL A 147 9.37 14.91 2.39
CA VAL A 147 9.86 16.05 3.17
C VAL A 147 9.79 15.74 4.66
N GLN A 148 8.64 15.30 5.17
CA GLN A 148 8.43 14.95 6.58
C GLN A 148 9.44 13.90 7.06
N TYR A 149 9.67 12.86 6.25
CA TYR A 149 10.68 11.84 6.55
C TYR A 149 12.08 12.47 6.67
N GLY A 150 12.43 13.38 5.74
CA GLY A 150 13.71 14.07 5.79
C GLY A 150 13.89 14.89 7.07
N LEU A 151 12.91 15.71 7.40
CA LEU A 151 12.94 16.56 8.60
C LEU A 151 13.10 15.73 9.89
N SER A 152 12.44 14.57 9.98
CA SER A 152 12.50 13.74 11.18
C SER A 152 13.74 12.85 11.26
N HIS A 153 14.29 12.37 10.13
CA HIS A 153 15.38 11.37 10.13
C HIS A 153 16.75 11.96 9.75
N CYS A 154 16.79 13.16 9.17
CA CYS A 154 18.00 13.83 8.74
C CYS A 154 18.01 15.30 9.22
N PRO A 155 17.81 15.58 10.52
CA PRO A 155 17.61 16.96 11.03
C PRO A 155 18.82 17.86 10.87
N ALA A 156 20.00 17.31 10.58
CA ALA A 156 21.23 18.07 10.37
C ALA A 156 21.37 18.65 8.95
N LEU A 157 20.49 18.25 8.00
CA LEU A 157 20.52 18.80 6.65
C LEU A 157 19.90 20.20 6.62
N ASP A 158 20.51 21.09 5.83
CA ASP A 158 19.88 22.33 5.44
C ASP A 158 18.80 22.12 4.35
N ARG A 159 18.13 23.18 3.94
CA ARG A 159 17.08 23.12 2.91
C ARG A 159 17.57 22.48 1.62
N GLU A 160 18.79 22.81 1.18
CA GLU A 160 19.35 22.25 -0.05
C GLU A 160 19.60 20.75 0.08
N GLY A 161 20.23 20.33 1.16
CA GLY A 161 20.44 18.90 1.45
C GLY A 161 19.12 18.11 1.55
N HIS A 162 18.06 18.70 2.10
CA HIS A 162 16.73 18.09 2.09
C HIS A 162 16.15 17.97 0.69
N PHE A 163 16.34 18.97 -0.20
CA PHE A 163 15.90 18.91 -1.58
C PHE A 163 16.64 17.82 -2.36
N GLU A 164 17.97 17.80 -2.29
CA GLU A 164 18.80 16.78 -2.96
C GLU A 164 18.41 15.36 -2.52
N ARG A 165 18.23 15.14 -1.23
CA ARG A 165 17.75 13.88 -0.68
C ARG A 165 16.36 13.51 -1.23
N CYS A 166 15.44 14.50 -1.26
CA CYS A 166 14.09 14.31 -1.79
C CYS A 166 14.15 13.91 -3.26
N LEU A 167 14.85 14.66 -4.09
CA LEU A 167 15.02 14.39 -5.53
C LEU A 167 15.63 13.00 -5.78
N ALA A 168 16.69 12.66 -5.04
CA ALA A 168 17.32 11.33 -5.13
C ALA A 168 16.34 10.20 -4.79
N HIS A 169 15.55 10.36 -3.73
CA HIS A 169 14.52 9.38 -3.35
C HIS A 169 13.44 9.23 -4.41
N LEU A 170 12.91 10.34 -4.92
CA LEU A 170 11.88 10.33 -5.96
C LEU A 170 12.37 9.67 -7.24
N ARG A 171 13.60 10.00 -7.69
CA ARG A 171 14.22 9.37 -8.85
C ARG A 171 14.42 7.86 -8.66
N LYS A 172 14.96 7.46 -7.52
CA LYS A 172 15.21 6.05 -7.21
C LYS A 172 13.94 5.19 -7.20
N LYS A 173 12.82 5.75 -6.75
CA LYS A 173 11.58 4.98 -6.56
C LYS A 173 10.64 5.12 -7.75
N TYR A 174 10.41 6.32 -8.27
CA TYR A 174 9.27 6.64 -9.14
C TYR A 174 9.64 6.97 -10.59
N ALA A 175 10.89 7.36 -10.90
CA ALA A 175 11.31 7.65 -12.27
C ALA A 175 11.17 6.41 -13.19
N GLU A 176 11.39 6.58 -14.50
CA GLU A 176 11.32 5.49 -15.48
C GLU A 176 12.23 4.32 -15.11
N SER A 177 13.43 4.61 -14.61
CA SER A 177 14.38 3.62 -14.08
C SER A 177 14.15 3.23 -12.63
N GLY A 178 13.13 3.82 -11.98
CA GLY A 178 12.80 3.55 -10.58
C GLY A 178 12.34 2.11 -10.33
N TYR A 179 12.39 1.68 -9.07
CA TYR A 179 12.04 0.30 -8.72
C TYR A 179 10.52 0.07 -8.55
N LEU A 180 9.70 1.13 -8.44
CA LEU A 180 8.27 0.95 -8.25
C LEU A 180 7.65 0.27 -9.47
N ARG A 181 6.88 -0.78 -9.23
CA ARG A 181 6.12 -1.51 -10.25
C ARG A 181 4.64 -1.45 -9.91
N LEU A 182 3.82 -1.37 -10.95
CA LEU A 182 2.37 -1.43 -10.91
C LEU A 182 1.91 -2.76 -11.46
N TRP A 183 0.82 -3.29 -10.91
CA TRP A 183 0.39 -4.67 -11.17
C TRP A 183 -1.03 -4.77 -11.72
N ILE A 184 -1.87 -3.75 -11.50
CA ILE A 184 -3.30 -3.74 -11.82
C ILE A 184 -3.58 -2.58 -12.79
N PRO A 185 -3.84 -2.85 -14.08
CA PRO A 185 -4.05 -1.81 -15.08
C PRO A 185 -5.32 -0.97 -14.86
N GLU A 186 -6.32 -1.52 -14.14
CA GLU A 186 -7.55 -0.82 -13.80
C GLU A 186 -7.36 0.23 -12.71
N SER A 187 -6.21 0.25 -12.03
CA SER A 187 -5.91 1.26 -11.02
C SER A 187 -5.57 2.62 -11.66
N ASP A 188 -5.85 3.69 -10.93
CA ASP A 188 -5.48 5.06 -11.32
C ASP A 188 -3.98 5.36 -11.13
N ASN A 189 -3.23 4.39 -10.59
CA ASN A 189 -1.83 4.57 -10.21
C ASN A 189 -0.91 4.84 -11.41
N ALA A 190 -1.20 4.28 -12.58
CA ALA A 190 -0.40 4.52 -13.78
C ALA A 190 -0.44 6.01 -14.19
N ARG A 191 -1.62 6.62 -14.16
CA ARG A 191 -1.79 8.06 -14.44
C ARG A 191 -1.07 8.91 -13.39
N LYS A 192 -1.27 8.62 -12.10
CA LYS A 192 -0.61 9.33 -10.98
C LYS A 192 0.91 9.19 -11.03
N GLN A 193 1.41 8.01 -11.41
CA GLN A 193 2.85 7.80 -11.58
C GLN A 193 3.41 8.65 -12.72
N GLU A 194 2.69 8.79 -13.83
CA GLU A 194 3.14 9.66 -14.93
C GLU A 194 3.12 11.14 -14.56
N GLU A 195 2.13 11.59 -13.80
CA GLU A 195 2.09 12.94 -13.23
C GLU A 195 3.30 13.20 -12.32
N LEU A 196 3.64 12.22 -11.46
CA LEU A 196 4.82 12.31 -10.59
C LEU A 196 6.13 12.29 -11.39
N ARG A 197 6.23 11.47 -12.43
CA ARG A 197 7.38 11.44 -13.35
C ARG A 197 7.55 12.76 -14.09
N ALA A 198 6.46 13.37 -14.56
CA ALA A 198 6.49 14.68 -15.19
C ALA A 198 7.02 15.75 -14.21
N LEU A 199 6.61 15.68 -12.93
CA LEU A 199 7.14 16.57 -11.89
C LEU A 199 8.64 16.32 -11.65
N ILE A 200 9.11 15.06 -11.61
CA ILE A 200 10.52 14.71 -11.41
C ILE A 200 11.40 15.18 -12.58
N ARG A 201 10.89 15.17 -13.81
CA ARG A 201 11.61 15.66 -15.01
C ARG A 201 11.73 17.18 -15.02
N ASP A 202 10.77 17.91 -14.50
CA ASP A 202 10.79 19.37 -14.36
C ASP A 202 11.34 19.77 -12.98
N GLU A 203 12.66 19.83 -12.89
CA GLU A 203 13.34 20.09 -11.61
C GLU A 203 13.00 21.47 -11.02
N ALA A 204 12.75 22.48 -11.87
CA ALA A 204 12.33 23.82 -11.41
C ALA A 204 10.94 23.79 -10.76
N ARG A 205 9.99 23.06 -11.38
CA ARG A 205 8.65 22.86 -10.82
C ARG A 205 8.69 22.01 -9.57
N LEU A 206 9.49 20.94 -9.55
CA LEU A 206 9.68 20.12 -8.36
C LEU A 206 10.27 20.92 -7.21
N ARG A 207 11.26 21.79 -7.49
CA ARG A 207 11.87 22.69 -6.50
C ARG A 207 10.83 23.63 -5.89
N ALA A 208 10.04 24.29 -6.71
CA ALA A 208 8.99 25.19 -6.21
C ALA A 208 7.96 24.45 -5.34
N ALA A 209 7.55 23.22 -5.75
CA ALA A 209 6.65 22.39 -4.96
C ALA A 209 7.27 21.92 -3.65
N PHE A 210 8.55 21.53 -3.68
CA PHE A 210 9.31 21.16 -2.48
C PHE A 210 9.41 22.32 -1.50
N ASP A 211 9.79 23.53 -1.95
CA ASP A 211 9.93 24.69 -1.09
C ASP A 211 8.62 25.05 -0.39
N ALA A 212 7.50 25.02 -1.13
CA ALA A 212 6.17 25.26 -0.57
C ALA A 212 5.81 24.24 0.54
N VAL A 213 6.10 22.95 0.32
CA VAL A 213 5.85 21.90 1.31
C VAL A 213 6.81 22.02 2.49
N PHE A 214 8.10 22.30 2.24
CA PHE A 214 9.11 22.45 3.26
C PHE A 214 8.77 23.59 4.22
N ASP A 215 8.34 24.75 3.70
CA ASP A 215 7.91 25.89 4.51
C ASP A 215 6.69 25.55 5.36
N GLN A 216 5.70 24.82 4.83
CA GLN A 216 4.52 24.38 5.58
C GLN A 216 4.87 23.42 6.72
N GLU A 217 5.81 22.49 6.50
CA GLU A 217 6.18 21.49 7.50
C GLU A 217 7.15 22.02 8.56
N THR A 218 7.92 23.08 8.24
CA THR A 218 8.83 23.72 9.20
C THR A 218 8.19 24.87 10.00
N ALA A 219 7.03 25.39 9.57
CA ALA A 219 6.25 26.40 10.29
C ALA A 219 5.35 25.82 11.41
N ARG A 220 5.26 24.48 11.52
CA ARG A 220 4.48 23.77 12.55
C ARG A 220 5.31 23.54 13.80
#